data_aea6c56beb26f283152660ff47005f96
#
_entry.id   aea6c56beb26f283152660ff47005f96
#
_cell.length_a   1.000
_cell.length_b   1.000
_cell.length_c   1.000
_cell.angle_alpha   90.00
_cell.angle_beta   90.00
_cell.angle_gamma   90.00
#
_symmetry.space_group_name_H-M   'P 1'
#
loop_
_entity.id
_entity.type
_entity.pdbx_description
1 polymer ?
#
loop_
_entity_poly.entity_id
_entity_poly.type
_entity_poly.pdbx_seq_one_letter_code
_entity_poly.pdbx_strand_id
1 'polypeptide(L)'
;LSFVLSAIAAALACVIVVVAVNYIFKNKGKKRGTVLEYSLLFPWLLPTILICYSYRTYFNSDSVWYVFNNNLYMRENVRFLIVMAYTVVKLPFALRMIKAAFYAIDEELEDAARNLGASSLVTFLRVKLPIVLPSVLAVFALNFNALFTEYDMSATFQSSYGKTYAMIIQNMCAEEGRDGYNVNASGRRCASTVFIMVISGLILYLVYGVGARDLGERIERREKRRKRIEAFKAKFTGKKKAAEKAAA
;
A
#
# COMPACT_ATOMS: atom_id res chain seq x y z
N LEU A 1 18.29 3.05 -8.26
CA LEU A 1 18.04 3.83 -7.04
C LEU A 1 16.55 4.05 -6.84
N SER A 2 15.83 4.72 -7.76
CA SER A 2 14.40 5.02 -7.64
C SER A 2 13.54 3.80 -7.32
N PHE A 3 13.77 2.69 -8.01
CA PHE A 3 13.07 1.44 -7.78
C PHE A 3 13.17 0.99 -6.31
N VAL A 4 14.39 0.99 -5.77
CA VAL A 4 14.64 0.55 -4.38
C VAL A 4 14.01 1.51 -3.37
N LEU A 5 14.17 2.82 -3.56
CA LEU A 5 13.60 3.83 -2.64
C LEU A 5 12.06 3.77 -2.63
N SER A 6 11.44 3.68 -3.82
CA SER A 6 9.99 3.57 -3.95
C SER A 6 9.44 2.26 -3.37
N ALA A 7 10.16 1.13 -3.57
CA ALA A 7 9.76 -0.16 -3.02
C ALA A 7 9.84 -0.17 -1.49
N ILE A 8 10.92 0.35 -0.90
CA ILE A 8 11.08 0.43 0.55
C ILE A 8 10.01 1.34 1.15
N ALA A 9 9.79 2.52 0.59
CA ALA A 9 8.79 3.46 1.09
C ALA A 9 7.36 2.91 1.00
N ALA A 10 7.00 2.28 -0.12
CA ALA A 10 5.69 1.64 -0.29
C ALA A 10 5.49 0.48 0.68
N ALA A 11 6.52 -0.34 0.91
CA ALA A 11 6.47 -1.44 1.88
C ALA A 11 6.30 -0.91 3.31
N LEU A 12 7.09 0.09 3.72
CA LEU A 12 6.98 0.72 5.03
C LEU A 12 5.59 1.32 5.26
N ALA A 13 5.05 2.05 4.28
CA ALA A 13 3.70 2.61 4.36
C ALA A 13 2.65 1.50 4.57
N CYS A 14 2.72 0.40 3.82
CA CYS A 14 1.80 -0.72 3.97
C CYS A 14 1.92 -1.38 5.36
N VAL A 15 3.13 -1.64 5.84
CA VAL A 15 3.36 -2.28 7.16
C VAL A 15 2.82 -1.39 8.28
N ILE A 16 3.17 -0.10 8.29
CA ILE A 16 2.69 0.88 9.29
C ILE A 16 1.15 0.90 9.28
N VAL A 17 0.55 0.98 8.11
CA VAL A 17 -0.91 1.07 7.98
C VAL A 17 -1.61 -0.22 8.39
N VAL A 18 -1.10 -1.39 8.04
CA VAL A 18 -1.70 -2.68 8.46
C VAL A 18 -1.74 -2.78 9.99
N VAL A 19 -0.65 -2.40 10.67
CA VAL A 19 -0.59 -2.38 12.13
C VAL A 19 -1.56 -1.34 12.70
N ALA A 20 -1.58 -0.13 12.14
CA ALA A 20 -2.45 0.95 12.57
C ALA A 20 -3.93 0.60 12.39
N VAL A 21 -4.32 0.04 11.25
CA VAL A 21 -5.70 -0.38 10.97
C VAL A 21 -6.14 -1.49 11.91
N ASN A 22 -5.29 -2.48 12.20
CA ASN A 22 -5.59 -3.51 13.19
C ASN A 22 -5.83 -2.90 14.59
N TYR A 23 -5.05 -1.88 14.96
CA TYR A 23 -5.27 -1.16 16.24
C TYR A 23 -6.57 -0.35 16.22
N ILE A 24 -6.87 0.37 15.12
CA ILE A 24 -8.10 1.14 14.94
C ILE A 24 -9.31 0.21 15.01
N PHE A 25 -9.25 -0.94 14.34
CA PHE A 25 -10.30 -1.95 14.33
C PHE A 25 -10.61 -2.48 15.74
N LYS A 26 -9.57 -2.81 16.54
CA LYS A 26 -9.73 -3.24 17.93
C LYS A 26 -10.29 -2.17 18.87
N ASN A 27 -10.06 -0.89 18.55
CA ASN A 27 -10.51 0.25 19.33
C ASN A 27 -11.65 1.01 18.63
N LYS A 28 -12.47 0.30 17.83
CA LYS A 28 -13.67 0.85 17.18
C LYS A 28 -14.58 1.50 18.23
N GLY A 29 -14.95 2.76 18.00
CA GLY A 29 -15.76 3.55 18.95
C GLY A 29 -15.00 4.20 20.11
N LYS A 30 -13.68 3.97 20.27
CA LYS A 30 -12.86 4.64 21.29
C LYS A 30 -12.13 5.84 20.69
N LYS A 31 -12.02 6.93 21.46
CA LYS A 31 -11.32 8.15 21.06
C LYS A 31 -9.88 7.89 20.53
N ARG A 32 -9.15 6.94 21.14
CA ARG A 32 -7.79 6.59 20.75
C ARG A 32 -7.66 6.07 19.32
N GLY A 33 -8.61 5.22 18.87
CA GLY A 33 -8.64 4.73 17.49
C GLY A 33 -8.91 5.86 16.50
N THR A 34 -9.85 6.72 16.83
CA THR A 34 -10.22 7.87 16.00
C THR A 34 -9.08 8.89 15.89
N VAL A 35 -8.41 9.20 16.99
CA VAL A 35 -7.24 10.12 16.97
C VAL A 35 -6.12 9.58 16.08
N LEU A 36 -5.79 8.29 16.21
CA LEU A 36 -4.76 7.66 15.35
C LEU A 36 -5.16 7.72 13.87
N GLU A 37 -6.42 7.48 13.55
CA GLU A 37 -6.92 7.56 12.19
C GLU A 37 -6.76 8.96 11.61
N TYR A 38 -7.20 10.00 12.32
CA TYR A 38 -7.04 11.39 11.86
C TYR A 38 -5.57 11.82 11.77
N SER A 39 -4.72 11.38 12.69
CA SER A 39 -3.27 11.65 12.62
C SER A 39 -2.63 11.08 11.36
N LEU A 40 -3.03 9.88 10.95
CA LEU A 40 -2.54 9.26 9.72
C LEU A 40 -3.12 9.87 8.44
N LEU A 41 -4.30 10.50 8.53
CA LEU A 41 -4.90 11.23 7.41
C LEU A 41 -4.38 12.67 7.28
N PHE A 42 -3.78 13.23 8.34
CA PHE A 42 -3.32 14.60 8.39
C PHE A 42 -2.37 15.00 7.22
N PRO A 43 -1.40 14.14 6.80
CA PRO A 43 -0.52 14.47 5.68
C PRO A 43 -1.27 14.77 4.37
N TRP A 44 -2.49 14.31 4.21
CA TRP A 44 -3.29 14.57 3.01
C TRP A 44 -3.80 16.01 2.91
N LEU A 45 -3.86 16.72 4.03
CA LEU A 45 -4.27 18.12 4.07
C LEU A 45 -3.13 19.06 3.68
N LEU A 46 -1.90 18.58 3.67
CA LEU A 46 -0.71 19.37 3.37
C LEU A 46 -0.24 19.14 1.93
N PRO A 47 0.14 20.21 1.21
CA PRO A 47 0.84 20.05 -0.05
C PRO A 47 2.12 19.23 0.12
N THR A 48 2.35 18.27 -0.77
CA THR A 48 3.51 17.35 -0.68
C THR A 48 4.85 18.09 -0.63
N ILE A 49 4.96 19.18 -1.38
CA ILE A 49 6.15 20.06 -1.38
C ILE A 49 6.41 20.64 0.01
N LEU A 50 5.40 21.08 0.74
CA LEU A 50 5.58 21.60 2.10
C LEU A 50 6.11 20.54 3.07
N ILE A 51 5.63 19.30 2.95
CA ILE A 51 6.15 18.18 3.73
C ILE A 51 7.64 17.99 3.44
N CYS A 52 8.03 18.00 2.18
CA CYS A 52 9.43 17.81 1.78
C CYS A 52 10.34 18.96 2.25
N TYR A 53 9.88 20.21 2.11
CA TYR A 53 10.61 21.38 2.63
C TYR A 53 10.75 21.35 4.14
N SER A 54 9.70 20.93 4.86
CA SER A 54 9.74 20.78 6.32
C SER A 54 10.80 19.76 6.73
N TYR A 55 10.86 18.60 6.07
CA TYR A 55 11.91 17.60 6.31
C TYR A 55 13.30 18.17 6.02
N ARG A 56 13.46 18.85 4.88
CA ARG A 56 14.74 19.45 4.50
C ARG A 56 15.20 20.48 5.51
N THR A 57 14.32 21.38 5.96
CA THR A 57 14.65 22.44 6.93
C THR A 57 14.89 21.86 8.32
N TYR A 58 14.07 20.89 8.74
CA TYR A 58 14.17 20.30 10.07
C TYR A 58 15.45 19.50 10.27
N PHE A 59 15.94 18.82 9.25
CA PHE A 59 17.16 18.03 9.29
C PHE A 59 18.37 18.77 8.71
N ASN A 60 18.30 20.10 8.52
CA ASN A 60 19.43 20.93 8.10
C ASN A 60 20.41 21.15 9.25
N SER A 61 21.65 21.56 8.91
CA SER A 61 22.75 21.82 9.86
C SER A 61 22.42 22.81 10.99
N ASP A 62 21.46 23.71 10.76
CA ASP A 62 21.07 24.76 11.71
C ASP A 62 19.92 24.34 12.65
N SER A 63 19.48 23.09 12.58
CA SER A 63 18.39 22.63 13.43
C SER A 63 18.91 22.10 14.78
N VAL A 64 18.08 22.25 15.84
CA VAL A 64 18.38 21.75 17.19
C VAL A 64 18.62 20.23 17.18
N TRP A 65 18.03 19.52 16.20
CA TRP A 65 18.19 18.08 16.02
C TRP A 65 19.49 17.68 15.33
N TYR A 66 20.23 18.63 14.77
CA TYR A 66 21.56 18.39 14.22
C TYR A 66 22.52 17.83 15.27
N VAL A 67 22.36 18.28 16.55
CA VAL A 67 23.16 17.80 17.67
C VAL A 67 23.00 16.29 17.93
N PHE A 68 21.79 15.77 17.66
CA PHE A 68 21.49 14.32 17.80
C PHE A 68 21.76 13.54 16.51
N ASN A 69 21.90 14.22 15.37
CA ASN A 69 21.90 13.58 14.07
C ASN A 69 22.91 14.21 13.10
N ASN A 70 24.14 14.37 13.58
CA ASN A 70 25.27 15.03 12.89
C ASN A 70 25.54 14.49 11.45
N ASN A 71 24.91 13.37 11.08
CA ASN A 71 25.13 12.68 9.82
C ASN A 71 23.88 12.57 8.94
N LEU A 72 22.66 13.03 9.37
CA LEU A 72 21.44 12.76 8.63
C LEU A 72 21.31 13.58 7.33
N TYR A 73 21.93 14.75 7.28
CA TYR A 73 21.96 15.60 6.07
C TYR A 73 23.19 15.34 5.18
N MET A 74 24.16 14.59 5.68
CA MET A 74 25.33 14.23 4.88
C MET A 74 24.96 13.26 3.74
N ARG A 75 25.62 13.44 2.65
CA ARG A 75 25.71 12.76 1.34
C ARG A 75 24.94 11.45 1.14
N GLU A 76 24.90 10.57 2.13
CA GLU A 76 24.26 9.24 2.03
C GLU A 76 22.85 9.22 2.64
N ASN A 77 22.55 10.15 3.53
CA ASN A 77 21.31 10.14 4.32
C ASN A 77 20.13 10.85 3.65
N VAL A 78 20.35 11.60 2.57
CA VAL A 78 19.26 12.17 1.75
C VAL A 78 18.33 11.06 1.23
N ARG A 79 18.85 9.87 0.98
CA ARG A 79 18.05 8.70 0.59
C ARG A 79 17.07 8.29 1.68
N PHE A 80 17.51 8.34 2.94
CA PHE A 80 16.63 8.06 4.09
C PHE A 80 15.51 9.09 4.23
N LEU A 81 15.83 10.39 4.07
CA LEU A 81 14.84 11.47 4.10
C LEU A 81 13.80 11.32 2.99
N ILE A 82 14.22 10.96 1.78
CA ILE A 82 13.30 10.68 0.68
C ILE A 82 12.36 9.52 1.04
N VAL A 83 12.88 8.42 1.57
CA VAL A 83 12.05 7.27 1.97
C VAL A 83 11.06 7.66 3.06
N MET A 84 11.47 8.46 4.05
CA MET A 84 10.60 8.96 5.11
C MET A 84 9.47 9.84 4.55
N ALA A 85 9.81 10.83 3.71
CA ALA A 85 8.83 11.72 3.08
C ALA A 85 7.85 10.92 2.20
N TYR A 86 8.36 10.03 1.38
CA TYR A 86 7.56 9.14 0.54
C TYR A 86 6.58 8.28 1.35
N THR A 87 7.08 7.71 2.45
CA THR A 87 6.25 6.90 3.34
C THR A 87 5.11 7.72 3.91
N VAL A 88 5.40 8.89 4.50
CA VAL A 88 4.40 9.76 5.15
C VAL A 88 3.32 10.21 4.16
N VAL A 89 3.70 10.62 2.96
CA VAL A 89 2.75 11.08 1.93
C VAL A 89 1.82 9.96 1.45
N LYS A 90 2.28 8.70 1.46
CA LYS A 90 1.46 7.57 1.01
C LYS A 90 0.65 6.90 2.11
N LEU A 91 0.85 7.26 3.40
CA LEU A 91 0.06 6.73 4.52
C LEU A 91 -1.45 6.93 4.35
N PRO A 92 -1.97 8.13 3.99
CA PRO A 92 -3.41 8.35 3.92
C PRO A 92 -4.11 7.49 2.88
N PHE A 93 -3.50 7.35 1.71
CA PHE A 93 -4.05 6.50 0.64
C PHE A 93 -4.06 5.03 1.07
N ALA A 94 -2.93 4.53 1.59
CA ALA A 94 -2.84 3.17 2.10
C ALA A 94 -3.85 2.91 3.22
N LEU A 95 -4.03 3.87 4.14
CA LEU A 95 -4.98 3.76 5.24
C LEU A 95 -6.40 3.55 4.75
N ARG A 96 -6.87 4.33 3.79
CA ARG A 96 -8.23 4.20 3.24
C ARG A 96 -8.46 2.84 2.62
N MET A 97 -7.55 2.41 1.76
CA MET A 97 -7.70 1.16 1.01
C MET A 97 -7.59 -0.07 1.92
N ILE A 98 -6.60 -0.11 2.81
CA ILE A 98 -6.40 -1.23 3.73
C ILE A 98 -7.51 -1.27 4.79
N LYS A 99 -7.97 -0.10 5.27
CA LYS A 99 -9.10 -0.01 6.19
C LYS A 99 -10.35 -0.61 5.57
N ALA A 100 -10.68 -0.29 4.31
CA ALA A 100 -11.82 -0.86 3.61
C ALA A 100 -11.73 -2.40 3.54
N ALA A 101 -10.54 -2.95 3.26
CA ALA A 101 -10.33 -4.39 3.24
C ALA A 101 -10.51 -5.05 4.61
N PHE A 102 -10.11 -4.39 5.70
CA PHE A 102 -10.33 -4.89 7.06
C PHE A 102 -11.81 -4.88 7.46
N TYR A 103 -12.56 -3.86 7.06
CA TYR A 103 -14.00 -3.77 7.35
C TYR A 103 -14.85 -4.72 6.49
N ALA A 104 -14.29 -5.28 5.43
CA ALA A 104 -14.93 -6.33 4.63
C ALA A 104 -14.77 -7.74 5.25
N ILE A 105 -13.97 -7.89 6.34
CA ILE A 105 -13.85 -9.16 7.06
C ILE A 105 -15.09 -9.34 7.95
N ASP A 106 -15.67 -10.53 7.87
CA ASP A 106 -16.78 -10.91 8.76
C ASP A 106 -16.29 -11.00 10.23
N GLU A 107 -16.99 -10.30 11.13
CA GLU A 107 -16.67 -10.30 12.57
C GLU A 107 -16.84 -11.70 13.18
N GLU A 108 -17.73 -12.55 12.62
CA GLU A 108 -17.92 -13.93 13.06
C GLU A 108 -16.63 -14.79 12.98
N LEU A 109 -15.75 -14.49 12.01
CA LEU A 109 -14.47 -15.19 11.89
C LEU A 109 -13.53 -14.90 13.07
N GLU A 110 -13.58 -13.68 13.62
CA GLU A 110 -12.80 -13.32 14.80
C GLU A 110 -13.34 -14.01 16.04
N ASP A 111 -14.66 -14.03 16.20
CA ASP A 111 -15.32 -14.67 17.35
C ASP A 111 -15.12 -16.20 17.32
N ALA A 112 -15.21 -16.81 16.13
CA ALA A 112 -14.89 -18.23 15.97
C ALA A 112 -13.44 -18.56 16.37
N ALA A 113 -12.48 -17.72 15.97
CA ALA A 113 -11.08 -17.91 16.35
C ALA A 113 -10.87 -17.77 17.87
N ARG A 114 -11.55 -16.81 18.51
CA ARG A 114 -11.50 -16.61 19.97
C ARG A 114 -12.13 -17.79 20.73
N ASN A 115 -13.24 -18.30 20.25
CA ASN A 115 -13.89 -19.49 20.85
C ASN A 115 -13.00 -20.72 20.79
N LEU A 116 -12.12 -20.82 19.79
CA LEU A 116 -11.07 -21.85 19.68
C LEU A 116 -9.82 -21.56 20.54
N GLY A 117 -9.84 -20.52 21.39
CA GLY A 117 -8.75 -20.17 22.29
C GLY A 117 -7.60 -19.39 21.61
N ALA A 118 -7.78 -18.88 20.40
CA ALA A 118 -6.75 -18.11 19.72
C ALA A 118 -6.52 -16.74 20.39
N SER A 119 -5.27 -16.41 20.69
CA SER A 119 -4.92 -15.06 21.15
C SER A 119 -5.15 -14.02 20.05
N SER A 120 -5.34 -12.77 20.44
CA SER A 120 -5.57 -11.66 19.48
C SER A 120 -4.48 -11.53 18.41
N LEU A 121 -3.24 -11.87 18.73
CA LEU A 121 -2.10 -11.81 17.81
C LEU A 121 -2.15 -12.98 16.82
N VAL A 122 -2.49 -14.17 17.31
CA VAL A 122 -2.69 -15.37 16.47
C VAL A 122 -3.87 -15.17 15.51
N THR A 123 -4.99 -14.62 15.98
CA THR A 123 -6.14 -14.27 15.14
C THR A 123 -5.76 -13.26 14.05
N PHE A 124 -4.97 -12.23 14.40
CA PHE A 124 -4.49 -11.28 13.41
C PHE A 124 -3.60 -11.95 12.35
N LEU A 125 -2.57 -12.69 12.76
CA LEU A 125 -1.58 -13.25 11.83
C LEU A 125 -2.13 -14.41 10.99
N ARG A 126 -3.00 -15.27 11.58
CA ARG A 126 -3.49 -16.49 10.91
C ARG A 126 -4.84 -16.33 10.22
N VAL A 127 -5.65 -15.36 10.65
CA VAL A 127 -7.00 -15.17 10.09
C VAL A 127 -7.09 -13.87 9.30
N LYS A 128 -6.86 -12.71 9.94
CA LYS A 128 -7.07 -11.41 9.30
C LYS A 128 -6.04 -11.11 8.21
N LEU A 129 -4.75 -11.26 8.55
CA LEU A 129 -3.66 -10.90 7.63
C LEU A 129 -3.71 -11.67 6.28
N PRO A 130 -3.92 -12.99 6.25
CA PRO A 130 -4.03 -13.70 4.98
C PRO A 130 -5.23 -13.29 4.13
N ILE A 131 -6.33 -12.86 4.76
CA ILE A 131 -7.54 -12.41 4.06
C ILE A 131 -7.30 -11.05 3.41
N VAL A 132 -6.61 -10.12 4.10
CA VAL A 132 -6.35 -8.77 3.58
C VAL A 132 -5.09 -8.67 2.74
N LEU A 133 -4.22 -9.68 2.76
CA LEU A 133 -2.93 -9.67 2.07
C LEU A 133 -3.04 -9.34 0.57
N PRO A 134 -4.00 -9.86 -0.21
CA PRO A 134 -4.17 -9.48 -1.61
C PRO A 134 -4.43 -7.98 -1.78
N SER A 135 -5.25 -7.39 -0.89
CA SER A 135 -5.53 -5.95 -0.91
C SER A 135 -4.30 -5.12 -0.51
N VAL A 136 -3.52 -5.60 0.46
CA VAL A 136 -2.25 -4.96 0.86
C VAL A 136 -1.25 -4.97 -0.29
N LEU A 137 -1.13 -6.08 -1.02
CA LEU A 137 -0.26 -6.18 -2.19
C LEU A 137 -0.70 -5.25 -3.32
N ALA A 138 -2.02 -5.12 -3.54
CA ALA A 138 -2.57 -4.17 -4.50
C ALA A 138 -2.23 -2.72 -4.13
N VAL A 139 -2.38 -2.35 -2.84
CA VAL A 139 -2.02 -1.02 -2.33
C VAL A 139 -0.52 -0.78 -2.43
N PHE A 140 0.29 -1.79 -2.12
CA PHE A 140 1.74 -1.71 -2.30
C PHE A 140 2.11 -1.39 -3.75
N ALA A 141 1.53 -2.09 -4.74
CA ALA A 141 1.81 -1.87 -6.14
C ALA A 141 1.39 -0.47 -6.62
N LEU A 142 0.22 0.02 -6.16
CA LEU A 142 -0.25 1.37 -6.49
C LEU A 142 0.66 2.45 -5.89
N ASN A 143 1.03 2.31 -4.61
CA ASN A 143 1.95 3.23 -3.95
C ASN A 143 3.33 3.19 -4.60
N PHE A 144 3.85 1.99 -4.88
CA PHE A 144 5.12 1.83 -5.56
C PHE A 144 5.13 2.53 -6.92
N ASN A 145 4.10 2.29 -7.75
CA ASN A 145 3.99 2.91 -9.06
C ASN A 145 3.93 4.43 -8.98
N ALA A 146 3.13 4.97 -8.06
CA ALA A 146 3.01 6.41 -7.85
C ALA A 146 4.32 7.04 -7.36
N LEU A 147 5.07 6.36 -6.48
CA LEU A 147 6.37 6.84 -5.98
C LEU A 147 7.49 6.69 -7.01
N PHE A 148 7.42 5.67 -7.86
CA PHE A 148 8.43 5.42 -8.88
C PHE A 148 8.46 6.52 -9.95
N THR A 149 7.29 7.10 -10.25
CA THR A 149 7.11 8.19 -11.20
C THR A 149 7.15 9.58 -10.56
N GLU A 150 7.34 9.66 -9.23
CA GLU A 150 7.29 10.91 -8.48
C GLU A 150 8.51 11.80 -8.75
N TYR A 151 8.25 13.02 -9.23
CA TYR A 151 9.25 14.02 -9.54
C TYR A 151 9.40 15.09 -8.45
N ASP A 152 8.29 15.69 -8.02
CA ASP A 152 8.31 16.92 -7.21
C ASP A 152 8.99 16.74 -5.85
N MET A 153 8.69 15.63 -5.18
CA MET A 153 9.34 15.30 -3.91
C MET A 153 10.83 15.01 -4.10
N SER A 154 11.18 14.27 -5.16
CA SER A 154 12.57 13.97 -5.50
C SER A 154 13.38 15.22 -5.81
N ALA A 155 12.79 16.17 -6.53
CA ALA A 155 13.42 17.43 -6.90
C ALA A 155 13.71 18.31 -5.68
N THR A 156 12.82 18.29 -4.68
CA THR A 156 13.01 19.05 -3.43
C THR A 156 14.23 18.57 -2.63
N PHE A 157 14.51 17.27 -2.67
CA PHE A 157 15.69 16.65 -2.02
C PHE A 157 16.89 16.55 -2.96
N GLN A 158 16.92 17.35 -4.02
CA GLN A 158 17.98 17.31 -5.03
C GLN A 158 19.36 17.37 -4.39
N SER A 159 20.12 16.28 -4.51
CA SER A 159 21.52 16.21 -4.14
C SER A 159 22.31 15.63 -5.31
N SER A 160 23.60 15.93 -5.37
CA SER A 160 24.52 15.41 -6.41
C SER A 160 24.61 13.89 -6.46
N TYR A 161 24.09 13.17 -5.50
CA TYR A 161 24.27 11.73 -5.26
C TYR A 161 23.03 10.84 -5.51
N GLY A 162 21.90 11.39 -5.92
CA GLY A 162 20.70 10.58 -6.00
C GLY A 162 19.64 11.11 -6.94
N LYS A 163 19.98 11.26 -8.24
CA LYS A 163 18.94 11.57 -9.23
C LYS A 163 17.99 10.39 -9.33
N THR A 164 16.71 10.63 -9.05
CA THR A 164 15.65 9.65 -9.33
C THR A 164 15.42 9.59 -10.84
N TYR A 165 14.78 8.50 -11.30
CA TYR A 165 14.54 8.32 -12.71
C TYR A 165 13.63 9.40 -13.30
N ALA A 166 12.61 9.84 -12.55
CA ALA A 166 11.74 10.94 -12.93
C ALA A 166 12.52 12.26 -13.11
N MET A 167 13.50 12.53 -12.22
CA MET A 167 14.38 13.70 -12.35
C MET A 167 15.27 13.62 -13.59
N ILE A 168 15.76 12.43 -13.96
CA ILE A 168 16.58 12.25 -15.15
C ILE A 168 15.76 12.59 -16.40
N ILE A 169 14.52 12.10 -16.49
CA ILE A 169 13.64 12.42 -17.63
C ILE A 169 13.35 13.92 -17.70
N GLN A 170 13.06 14.55 -16.56
CA GLN A 170 12.76 15.98 -16.51
C GLN A 170 13.98 16.85 -16.89
N ASN A 171 15.18 16.45 -16.45
CA ASN A 171 16.42 17.13 -16.87
C ASN A 171 16.64 17.01 -18.39
N MET A 172 16.37 15.85 -18.98
CA MET A 172 16.42 15.68 -20.44
C MET A 172 15.44 16.61 -21.16
N CYS A 173 14.23 16.84 -20.58
CA CYS A 173 13.28 17.82 -21.11
C CYS A 173 13.80 19.25 -21.01
N ALA A 174 14.44 19.61 -19.89
CA ALA A 174 14.96 20.95 -19.66
C ALA A 174 16.20 21.26 -20.53
N GLU A 175 17.05 20.28 -20.79
CA GLU A 175 18.20 20.41 -21.69
C GLU A 175 17.74 20.65 -23.13
N GLU A 176 16.73 19.92 -23.61
CA GLU A 176 16.15 20.10 -24.95
C GLU A 176 15.54 21.50 -25.14
N GLY A 177 14.93 22.07 -24.09
CA GLY A 177 14.39 23.41 -24.11
C GLY A 177 15.46 24.51 -24.18
N ARG A 178 16.72 24.22 -23.77
CA ARG A 178 17.84 25.17 -23.81
C ARG A 178 18.63 25.09 -25.09
N ASP A 179 18.91 23.88 -25.59
CA ASP A 179 19.82 23.64 -26.71
C ASP A 179 19.10 23.53 -28.06
N GLY A 180 17.77 23.71 -28.07
CA GLY A 180 16.93 23.52 -29.25
C GLY A 180 16.56 22.05 -29.50
N TYR A 181 15.72 21.82 -30.49
CA TYR A 181 15.21 20.49 -30.81
C TYR A 181 16.33 19.55 -31.29
N ASN A 182 16.64 18.54 -30.49
CA ASN A 182 17.60 17.50 -30.82
C ASN A 182 16.88 16.15 -30.91
N VAL A 183 16.79 15.60 -32.12
CA VAL A 183 16.09 14.32 -32.39
C VAL A 183 16.59 13.18 -31.50
N ASN A 184 17.90 13.12 -31.25
CA ASN A 184 18.47 12.06 -30.39
C ASN A 184 18.11 12.22 -28.92
N ALA A 185 17.98 13.45 -28.41
CA ALA A 185 17.55 13.71 -27.03
C ALA A 185 16.06 13.40 -26.84
N SER A 186 15.22 13.84 -27.77
CA SER A 186 13.80 13.50 -27.84
C SER A 186 13.57 11.98 -27.89
N GLY A 187 14.32 11.29 -28.76
CA GLY A 187 14.21 9.83 -28.87
C GLY A 187 14.57 9.11 -27.58
N ARG A 188 15.64 9.52 -26.88
CA ARG A 188 16.03 8.95 -25.58
C ARG A 188 14.99 9.20 -24.51
N ARG A 189 14.41 10.38 -24.46
CA ARG A 189 13.33 10.73 -23.52
C ARG A 189 12.09 9.88 -23.75
N CYS A 190 11.63 9.78 -25.00
CA CYS A 190 10.49 8.93 -25.35
C CYS A 190 10.73 7.47 -25.00
N ALA A 191 11.90 6.92 -25.32
CA ALA A 191 12.28 5.56 -24.97
C ALA A 191 12.28 5.34 -23.45
N SER A 192 12.81 6.28 -22.69
CA SER A 192 12.82 6.22 -21.22
C SER A 192 11.42 6.25 -20.63
N THR A 193 10.53 7.08 -21.19
CA THR A 193 9.12 7.15 -20.74
C THR A 193 8.37 5.86 -21.05
N VAL A 194 8.53 5.31 -22.25
CA VAL A 194 7.94 4.02 -22.64
C VAL A 194 8.45 2.90 -21.75
N PHE A 195 9.73 2.88 -21.40
CA PHE A 195 10.31 1.91 -20.48
C PHE A 195 9.65 1.93 -19.09
N ILE A 196 9.43 3.13 -18.54
CA ILE A 196 8.67 3.27 -17.28
C ILE A 196 7.24 2.74 -17.43
N MET A 197 6.55 3.12 -18.50
CA MET A 197 5.17 2.68 -18.74
C MET A 197 5.07 1.15 -18.80
N VAL A 198 6.00 0.49 -19.48
CA VAL A 198 6.04 -0.97 -19.57
C VAL A 198 6.29 -1.61 -18.20
N ILE A 199 7.28 -1.11 -17.45
CA ILE A 199 7.57 -1.63 -16.09
C ILE A 199 6.36 -1.43 -15.17
N SER A 200 5.79 -0.24 -15.15
CA SER A 200 4.62 0.09 -14.33
C SER A 200 3.42 -0.79 -14.69
N GLY A 201 3.15 -0.94 -15.99
CA GLY A 201 2.08 -1.80 -16.49
C GLY A 201 2.28 -3.27 -16.12
N LEU A 202 3.52 -3.77 -16.23
CA LEU A 202 3.86 -5.14 -15.87
C LEU A 202 3.67 -5.40 -14.37
N ILE A 203 4.11 -4.48 -13.51
CA ILE A 203 3.93 -4.61 -12.06
C ILE A 203 2.44 -4.61 -11.70
N LEU A 204 1.66 -3.69 -12.26
CA LEU A 204 0.21 -3.65 -12.04
C LEU A 204 -0.46 -4.92 -12.55
N TYR A 205 -0.10 -5.39 -13.75
CA TYR A 205 -0.63 -6.64 -14.31
C TYR A 205 -0.31 -7.85 -13.42
N LEU A 206 0.92 -7.98 -12.92
CA LEU A 206 1.29 -9.08 -12.03
C LEU A 206 0.50 -9.04 -10.72
N VAL A 207 0.38 -7.88 -10.09
CA VAL A 207 -0.32 -7.77 -8.81
C VAL A 207 -1.83 -7.92 -8.95
N TYR A 208 -2.45 -7.22 -9.91
CA TYR A 208 -3.89 -7.30 -10.12
C TYR A 208 -4.30 -8.57 -10.85
N GLY A 209 -3.54 -9.03 -11.84
CA GLY A 209 -3.86 -10.22 -12.61
C GLY A 209 -3.78 -11.50 -11.76
N VAL A 210 -2.75 -11.64 -10.94
CA VAL A 210 -2.59 -12.78 -10.03
C VAL A 210 -3.60 -12.68 -8.87
N GLY A 211 -3.74 -11.50 -8.26
CA GLY A 211 -4.67 -11.29 -7.15
C GLY A 211 -6.14 -11.48 -7.55
N ALA A 212 -6.54 -10.99 -8.71
CA ALA A 212 -7.91 -11.16 -9.21
C ALA A 212 -8.25 -12.61 -9.53
N ARG A 213 -7.32 -13.38 -10.11
CA ARG A 213 -7.53 -14.81 -10.39
C ARG A 213 -7.70 -15.62 -9.12
N ASP A 214 -6.84 -15.42 -8.11
CA ASP A 214 -6.93 -16.15 -6.84
C ASP A 214 -8.24 -15.80 -6.10
N LEU A 215 -8.67 -14.55 -6.14
CA LEU A 215 -9.95 -14.12 -5.55
C LEU A 215 -11.15 -14.77 -6.31
N GLY A 216 -11.13 -14.76 -7.64
CA GLY A 216 -12.15 -15.37 -8.47
C GLY A 216 -12.29 -16.87 -8.21
N GLU A 217 -11.17 -17.60 -8.19
CA GLU A 217 -11.18 -19.03 -7.87
C GLU A 217 -11.68 -19.34 -6.45
N ARG A 218 -11.32 -18.50 -5.47
CA ARG A 218 -11.80 -18.68 -4.09
C ARG A 218 -13.29 -18.44 -3.97
N ILE A 219 -13.85 -17.44 -4.66
CA ILE A 219 -15.30 -17.19 -4.71
C ILE A 219 -16.01 -18.36 -5.36
N GLU A 220 -15.54 -18.83 -6.51
CA GLU A 220 -16.13 -19.96 -7.22
C GLU A 220 -16.09 -21.26 -6.39
N ARG A 221 -14.97 -21.54 -5.71
CA ARG A 221 -14.86 -22.69 -4.80
C ARG A 221 -15.83 -22.58 -3.62
N ARG A 222 -16.03 -21.36 -3.06
CA ARG A 222 -17.01 -21.11 -1.98
C ARG A 222 -18.44 -21.31 -2.46
N GLU A 223 -18.81 -20.82 -3.64
CA GLU A 223 -20.13 -21.03 -4.23
C GLU A 223 -20.39 -22.52 -4.53
N LYS A 224 -19.43 -23.21 -5.12
CA LYS A 224 -19.54 -24.67 -5.34
C LYS A 224 -19.73 -25.45 -4.04
N ARG A 225 -19.03 -25.04 -2.99
CA ARG A 225 -19.15 -25.65 -1.64
C ARG A 225 -20.52 -25.35 -1.03
N ARG A 226 -21.02 -24.12 -1.15
CA ARG A 226 -22.33 -23.70 -0.67
C ARG A 226 -23.45 -24.48 -1.37
N LYS A 227 -23.41 -24.56 -2.70
CA LYS A 227 -24.37 -25.34 -3.49
C LYS A 227 -24.37 -26.84 -3.10
N ARG A 228 -23.19 -27.42 -2.82
CA ARG A 228 -23.11 -28.81 -2.34
C ARG A 228 -23.75 -28.98 -0.94
N ILE A 229 -23.52 -28.05 -0.03
CA ILE A 229 -24.12 -28.10 1.32
C ILE A 229 -25.64 -27.91 1.25
N GLU A 230 -26.14 -27.01 0.42
CA GLU A 230 -27.59 -26.82 0.20
C GLU A 230 -28.24 -28.06 -0.43
N ALA A 231 -27.60 -28.64 -1.42
CA ALA A 231 -28.08 -29.90 -2.04
C ALA A 231 -28.09 -31.08 -1.04
N PHE A 232 -27.08 -31.15 -0.14
CA PHE A 232 -27.02 -32.14 0.92
C PHE A 232 -28.14 -31.94 1.95
N LYS A 233 -28.35 -30.67 2.41
CA LYS A 233 -29.45 -30.32 3.31
C LYS A 233 -30.84 -30.64 2.68
N ALA A 234 -31.04 -30.30 1.41
CA ALA A 234 -32.27 -30.59 0.71
C ALA A 234 -32.57 -32.12 0.60
N LYS A 235 -31.55 -32.95 0.33
CA LYS A 235 -31.68 -34.42 0.38
C LYS A 235 -32.06 -34.95 1.77
N PHE A 236 -31.48 -34.37 2.83
CA PHE A 236 -31.79 -34.79 4.20
C PHE A 236 -33.20 -34.39 4.63
N THR A 237 -33.62 -33.16 4.29
CA THR A 237 -34.97 -32.65 4.58
C THR A 237 -36.03 -33.39 3.78
N GLY A 238 -35.74 -33.75 2.51
CA GLY A 238 -36.63 -34.57 1.67
C GLY A 238 -36.81 -36.01 2.21
N LYS A 239 -35.71 -36.64 2.69
CA LYS A 239 -35.78 -37.96 3.33
C LYS A 239 -36.59 -37.94 4.63
N LYS A 240 -36.46 -36.85 5.45
CA LYS A 240 -37.21 -36.70 6.71
C LYS A 240 -38.71 -36.55 6.46
N LYS A 241 -39.12 -35.75 5.48
CA LYS A 241 -40.51 -35.60 5.03
C LYS A 241 -41.12 -36.90 4.43
N ALA A 242 -40.30 -37.69 3.71
CA ALA A 242 -40.73 -38.96 3.16
C ALA A 242 -40.89 -40.02 4.26
N ALA A 243 -40.04 -40.06 5.29
CA ALA A 243 -40.15 -40.96 6.44
C ALA A 243 -41.34 -40.60 7.32
N GLU A 244 -41.64 -39.34 7.53
CA GLU A 244 -42.85 -38.91 8.27
C GLU A 244 -44.15 -39.27 7.55
N LYS A 245 -44.16 -39.20 6.18
CA LYS A 245 -45.32 -39.63 5.39
C LYS A 245 -45.53 -41.16 5.35
N ALA A 246 -44.47 -41.92 5.56
CA ALA A 246 -44.57 -43.40 5.59
C ALA A 246 -44.91 -43.95 6.97
N ALA A 247 -44.85 -43.14 8.03
CA ALA A 247 -45.16 -43.50 9.38
C ALA A 247 -46.56 -43.01 9.88
N ALA A 248 -47.26 -42.25 9.04
CA ALA A 248 -48.65 -41.83 9.19
C ALA A 248 -49.58 -42.63 8.31
#